data_1bd7684a35d79fdc207dc7a3a15a6746
#
_entry.id   1bd7684a35d79fdc207dc7a3a15a6746
#
_cell.length_a   1.000
_cell.length_b   1.000
_cell.length_c   1.000
_cell.angle_alpha   90.00
_cell.angle_beta   90.00
_cell.angle_gamma   90.00
#
_symmetry.space_group_name_H-M   'P 1'
#
loop_
_entity.id
_entity.type
_entity.pdbx_description
1 polymer ?
#
loop_
_entity_poly.entity_id
_entity_poly.type
_entity_poly.pdbx_seq_one_letter_code
_entity_poly.pdbx_strand_id
1 'polypeptide(L)'
;MNDPNGMVYADGTYHLFYQYNPQGNDWGNMSWGHATSSDLMHWKEQAVAMTRDELGAIFSGSAVIDKDNTAGFGANAMVALYTSAGETGDVAGKQQQSIAYSTDGGKTFTRYTGNPVIKNNDDNLRDPKVFWHEGSKQWVMALAKGWARGVEFYGSTNLTNWNHLSTFVVDLPGRPSFQWECPDLIQFGDKWVLLVSVNPGGPIQGSGMMYFVGDFDGKEFKADALDYPLWLDYGMDCYAGVTWSNTGDRKIMIGWMNNWTYAGAVPCSPWRSAMTLPRELKLTQFDGKPLLCCPVVTEIDKIASQWQTVSTEALPLDAQKSAYQLRINVSMDQNTTITLSNAHDEKFVIDIRTSDRMLAVHRNSSTGKTNFNGSFSIPSMQAPLNVEGSTVQVDLYVDQSSIEIITQDGAMSMTNLVFPQSIYDQLTISNANSTAQVRSLSRIW
;
A
#
# COMPACT_ATOMS: atom_id res chain seq x y z
N MET A 1 7.68 -0.70 12.08
CA MET A 1 7.08 0.27 11.14
C MET A 1 5.71 -0.22 10.70
N ASN A 2 4.81 0.69 10.31
CA ASN A 2 3.53 0.38 9.66
C ASN A 2 3.25 1.39 8.54
N ASP A 3 2.15 2.10 8.50
CA ASP A 3 1.65 2.89 7.38
C ASP A 3 2.71 3.77 6.70
N PRO A 4 2.79 3.79 5.37
CA PRO A 4 3.51 4.81 4.65
C PRO A 4 2.82 6.16 4.80
N ASN A 5 3.60 7.22 4.98
CA ASN A 5 3.13 8.57 5.29
C ASN A 5 3.86 9.61 4.46
N GLY A 6 3.27 10.80 4.37
CA GLY A 6 3.94 12.00 3.90
C GLY A 6 4.63 11.88 2.55
N MET A 7 4.21 10.93 1.72
CA MET A 7 4.91 10.59 0.49
C MET A 7 4.82 11.72 -0.52
N VAL A 8 5.99 12.24 -0.91
CA VAL A 8 6.10 13.38 -1.82
C VAL A 8 7.36 13.28 -2.67
N TYR A 9 7.26 13.67 -3.92
CA TYR A 9 8.40 13.82 -4.81
C TYR A 9 8.84 15.29 -4.87
N ALA A 10 10.07 15.56 -4.52
CA ALA A 10 10.62 16.91 -4.52
C ALA A 10 12.08 16.91 -4.98
N ASP A 11 12.45 17.82 -5.86
CA ASP A 11 13.83 18.06 -6.32
C ASP A 11 14.60 16.77 -6.72
N GLY A 12 13.93 15.89 -7.48
CA GLY A 12 14.53 14.63 -7.95
C GLY A 12 14.55 13.51 -6.90
N THR A 13 13.90 13.71 -5.75
CA THR A 13 13.92 12.78 -4.62
C THR A 13 12.51 12.34 -4.25
N TYR A 14 12.29 11.04 -4.13
CA TYR A 14 11.12 10.45 -3.51
C TYR A 14 11.34 10.40 -2.01
N HIS A 15 10.47 11.05 -1.24
CA HIS A 15 10.42 10.96 0.21
C HIS A 15 9.36 9.93 0.61
N LEU A 16 9.72 9.01 1.48
CA LEU A 16 8.84 8.06 2.15
C LEU A 16 8.98 8.28 3.65
N PHE A 17 7.98 8.85 4.25
CA PHE A 17 7.84 8.80 5.70
C PHE A 17 7.00 7.58 6.06
N TYR A 18 7.08 7.13 7.31
CA TYR A 18 6.33 5.96 7.76
C TYR A 18 6.11 5.99 9.26
N GLN A 19 5.04 5.36 9.69
CA GLN A 19 4.79 5.15 11.11
C GLN A 19 5.92 4.34 11.73
N TYR A 20 6.50 4.87 12.79
CA TYR A 20 7.72 4.36 13.39
C TYR A 20 7.70 4.45 14.91
N ASN A 21 8.05 3.37 15.60
CA ASN A 21 8.36 3.39 17.02
C ASN A 21 9.89 3.49 17.20
N PRO A 22 10.44 4.65 17.59
CA PRO A 22 11.88 4.80 17.76
C PRO A 22 12.44 4.08 19.00
N GLN A 23 11.56 3.50 19.85
CA GLN A 23 11.93 2.88 21.11
C GLN A 23 11.82 1.34 21.11
N GLY A 24 11.32 0.73 20.01
CA GLY A 24 11.18 -0.72 19.95
C GLY A 24 10.39 -1.24 18.75
N ASN A 25 10.04 -2.54 18.81
CA ASN A 25 9.34 -3.22 17.72
C ASN A 25 7.83 -3.27 17.89
N ASP A 26 7.32 -2.98 19.07
CA ASP A 26 5.88 -2.99 19.32
C ASP A 26 5.24 -1.68 18.84
N TRP A 27 3.97 -1.74 18.49
CA TRP A 27 3.21 -0.56 18.13
C TRP A 27 3.09 0.38 19.35
N GLY A 28 3.46 1.61 19.18
CA GLY A 28 3.47 2.63 20.23
C GLY A 28 4.49 3.74 19.92
N ASN A 29 4.51 4.80 20.70
CA ASN A 29 5.40 5.96 20.53
C ASN A 29 5.45 6.49 19.10
N MET A 30 4.29 6.50 18.41
CA MET A 30 4.20 6.78 16.99
C MET A 30 4.85 8.09 16.62
N SER A 31 5.78 7.98 15.70
CA SER A 31 6.61 9.03 15.12
C SER A 31 6.68 8.81 13.61
N TRP A 32 7.16 9.77 12.85
CA TRP A 32 7.45 9.56 11.44
C TRP A 32 8.94 9.26 11.25
N GLY A 33 9.26 8.01 10.88
CA GLY A 33 10.53 7.65 10.27
C GLY A 33 10.63 8.24 8.87
N HIS A 34 11.82 8.27 8.26
CA HIS A 34 12.04 8.89 6.96
C HIS A 34 13.06 8.10 6.15
N ALA A 35 12.75 7.85 4.90
CA ALA A 35 13.67 7.32 3.90
C ALA A 35 13.55 8.10 2.59
N THR A 36 14.63 8.14 1.81
CA THR A 36 14.67 8.84 0.52
C THR A 36 15.23 7.95 -0.57
N SER A 37 14.74 8.15 -1.79
CA SER A 37 15.23 7.47 -3.00
C SER A 37 15.20 8.42 -4.20
N SER A 38 16.15 8.30 -5.10
CA SER A 38 16.10 8.97 -6.42
C SER A 38 15.37 8.14 -7.48
N ASP A 39 15.03 6.88 -7.18
CA ASP A 39 14.55 5.94 -8.20
C ASP A 39 13.56 4.89 -7.68
N LEU A 40 12.98 5.07 -6.50
CA LEU A 40 12.02 4.15 -5.86
C LEU A 40 12.59 2.77 -5.47
N MET A 41 13.82 2.45 -5.86
CA MET A 41 14.46 1.16 -5.57
C MET A 41 15.57 1.27 -4.54
N HIS A 42 16.50 2.22 -4.71
CA HIS A 42 17.60 2.42 -3.78
C HIS A 42 17.21 3.42 -2.71
N TRP A 43 16.87 2.92 -1.54
CA TRP A 43 16.42 3.72 -0.40
C TRP A 43 17.56 4.01 0.57
N LYS A 44 17.54 5.21 1.12
CA LYS A 44 18.46 5.64 2.16
C LYS A 44 17.67 6.13 3.37
N GLU A 45 17.87 5.47 4.51
CA GLU A 45 17.32 5.91 5.78
C GLU A 45 17.86 7.28 6.16
N GLN A 46 16.98 8.13 6.69
CA GLN A 46 17.24 9.46 7.18
C GLN A 46 16.99 9.53 8.69
N ALA A 47 17.28 10.66 9.30
CA ALA A 47 16.88 10.92 10.68
C ALA A 47 15.35 10.87 10.82
N VAL A 48 14.87 10.53 12.01
CA VAL A 48 13.43 10.58 12.34
C VAL A 48 12.92 12.00 12.09
N ALA A 49 11.89 12.12 11.23
CA ALA A 49 11.42 13.42 10.78
C ALA A 49 10.62 14.17 11.87
N MET A 50 9.74 13.44 12.55
CA MET A 50 8.89 14.01 13.59
C MET A 50 8.64 12.99 14.70
N THR A 51 8.72 13.43 15.94
CA THR A 51 8.38 12.65 17.14
C THR A 51 7.15 13.25 17.80
N ARG A 52 6.52 12.52 18.72
CA ARG A 52 5.38 13.00 19.53
C ARG A 52 5.66 14.35 20.22
N ASP A 53 4.61 15.10 20.49
CA ASP A 53 4.64 16.37 21.20
C ASP A 53 3.49 16.48 22.22
N GLU A 54 3.17 17.71 22.64
CA GLU A 54 2.08 17.99 23.58
C GLU A 54 0.67 17.66 23.04
N LEU A 55 0.50 17.59 21.71
CA LEU A 55 -0.75 17.16 21.07
C LEU A 55 -0.86 15.63 20.95
N GLY A 56 0.19 14.88 21.28
CA GLY A 56 0.22 13.43 21.33
C GLY A 56 1.15 12.77 20.33
N ALA A 57 0.85 11.51 20.01
CA ALA A 57 1.57 10.72 19.01
C ALA A 57 1.30 11.25 17.59
N ILE A 58 2.26 11.01 16.69
CA ILE A 58 2.15 11.40 15.28
C ILE A 58 1.59 10.22 14.49
N PHE A 59 0.30 10.26 14.17
CA PHE A 59 -0.35 9.24 13.35
C PHE A 59 -0.19 9.56 11.86
N SER A 60 -0.82 8.76 11.03
CA SER A 60 -0.67 8.80 9.58
C SER A 60 -1.13 10.14 8.97
N GLY A 61 -0.63 10.40 7.77
CA GLY A 61 -0.93 11.61 7.01
C GLY A 61 -0.17 11.69 5.70
N SER A 62 -0.19 12.85 5.07
CA SER A 62 0.38 13.11 3.75
C SER A 62 1.30 14.34 3.74
N ALA A 63 2.01 14.54 2.64
CA ALA A 63 2.77 15.77 2.40
C ALA A 63 2.49 16.31 1.00
N VAL A 64 2.56 17.62 0.85
CA VAL A 64 2.44 18.33 -0.42
C VAL A 64 3.56 19.37 -0.57
N ILE A 65 3.83 19.78 -1.80
CA ILE A 65 4.70 20.93 -2.07
C ILE A 65 3.83 22.15 -2.32
N ASP A 66 3.91 23.14 -1.45
CA ASP A 66 3.23 24.42 -1.58
C ASP A 66 4.04 25.36 -2.50
N LYS A 67 3.86 25.18 -3.81
CA LYS A 67 4.62 25.90 -4.84
C LYS A 67 4.39 27.42 -4.78
N ASP A 68 3.15 27.79 -4.51
CA ASP A 68 2.69 29.19 -4.57
C ASP A 68 2.72 29.88 -3.19
N ASN A 69 3.30 29.23 -2.18
CA ASN A 69 3.36 29.74 -0.81
C ASN A 69 1.99 30.13 -0.25
N THR A 70 0.99 29.29 -0.49
CA THR A 70 -0.38 29.55 -0.05
C THR A 70 -0.51 29.54 1.48
N ALA A 71 0.31 28.72 2.15
CA ALA A 71 0.37 28.63 3.61
C ALA A 71 1.23 29.71 4.29
N GLY A 72 2.03 30.43 3.51
CA GLY A 72 2.94 31.47 4.05
C GLY A 72 4.21 30.91 4.71
N PHE A 73 4.55 29.62 4.48
CA PHE A 73 5.74 28.99 5.06
C PHE A 73 7.00 29.12 4.19
N GLY A 74 6.86 29.66 2.99
CA GLY A 74 7.90 29.81 1.97
C GLY A 74 7.51 29.07 0.68
N ALA A 75 7.94 29.61 -0.46
CA ALA A 75 7.68 28.97 -1.76
C ALA A 75 8.36 27.59 -1.82
N ASN A 76 7.65 26.61 -2.36
CA ASN A 76 8.06 25.21 -2.41
C ASN A 76 8.27 24.55 -1.04
N ALA A 77 7.71 25.10 0.03
CA ALA A 77 7.73 24.41 1.32
C ALA A 77 7.07 23.02 1.20
N MET A 78 7.70 22.01 1.77
CA MET A 78 7.10 20.72 1.96
C MET A 78 6.20 20.79 3.19
N VAL A 79 4.89 20.65 3.01
CA VAL A 79 3.91 20.76 4.08
C VAL A 79 3.36 19.37 4.40
N ALA A 80 3.68 18.87 5.58
CA ALA A 80 3.15 17.63 6.13
C ALA A 80 1.87 17.89 6.91
N LEU A 81 0.81 17.14 6.60
CA LEU A 81 -0.45 17.16 7.32
C LEU A 81 -0.65 15.78 7.94
N TYR A 82 -0.86 15.72 9.23
CA TYR A 82 -0.89 14.48 9.99
C TYR A 82 -1.92 14.53 11.12
N THR A 83 -2.26 13.37 11.66
CA THR A 83 -3.11 13.28 12.83
C THR A 83 -2.29 13.31 14.11
N SER A 84 -2.56 14.28 14.98
CA SER A 84 -2.12 14.28 16.37
C SER A 84 -3.09 13.43 17.20
N ALA A 85 -2.60 12.31 17.72
CA ALA A 85 -3.38 11.39 18.54
C ALA A 85 -3.09 11.64 20.02
N GLY A 86 -3.99 12.33 20.69
CA GLY A 86 -3.82 12.74 22.06
C GLY A 86 -3.85 11.57 23.04
N GLU A 87 -2.86 11.50 23.90
CA GLU A 87 -2.70 10.38 24.85
C GLU A 87 -2.98 10.77 26.29
N THR A 88 -2.81 12.02 26.65
CA THR A 88 -2.93 12.50 28.05
C THR A 88 -3.59 13.89 28.13
N GLY A 89 -4.04 14.27 29.31
CA GLY A 89 -4.57 15.62 29.59
C GLY A 89 -5.81 15.95 28.77
N ASP A 90 -5.96 17.21 28.41
CA ASP A 90 -7.12 17.73 27.67
C ASP A 90 -7.23 17.21 26.23
N VAL A 91 -6.16 16.61 25.70
CA VAL A 91 -6.13 16.03 24.35
C VAL A 91 -6.36 14.52 24.35
N ALA A 92 -6.43 13.87 25.51
CA ALA A 92 -6.59 12.43 25.62
C ALA A 92 -7.80 11.91 24.84
N GLY A 93 -7.59 10.89 24.00
CA GLY A 93 -8.62 10.29 23.15
C GLY A 93 -9.07 11.17 21.98
N LYS A 94 -8.40 12.28 21.68
CA LYS A 94 -8.73 13.14 20.54
C LYS A 94 -7.80 12.88 19.37
N GLN A 95 -8.35 12.78 18.17
CA GLN A 95 -7.60 12.74 16.92
C GLN A 95 -7.83 14.04 16.15
N GLN A 96 -6.82 14.89 16.09
CA GLN A 96 -6.88 16.24 15.55
C GLN A 96 -5.86 16.38 14.42
N GLN A 97 -6.15 17.22 13.42
CA GLN A 97 -5.23 17.34 12.30
C GLN A 97 -4.26 18.50 12.52
N SER A 98 -3.00 18.24 12.26
CA SER A 98 -1.89 19.17 12.52
C SER A 98 -0.99 19.31 11.28
N ILE A 99 -0.20 20.36 11.27
CA ILE A 99 0.75 20.70 10.20
C ILE A 99 2.17 20.79 10.78
N ALA A 100 3.12 20.27 10.00
CA ALA A 100 4.52 20.64 10.09
C ALA A 100 5.04 20.97 8.68
N TYR A 101 6.02 21.83 8.56
CA TYR A 101 6.57 22.22 7.27
C TYR A 101 8.09 22.21 7.28
N SER A 102 8.65 21.98 6.10
CA SER A 102 10.08 21.99 5.84
C SER A 102 10.40 22.95 4.70
N THR A 103 11.44 23.76 4.88
CA THR A 103 12.00 24.67 3.86
C THR A 103 13.41 24.25 3.43
N ASP A 104 13.87 23.08 3.88
CA ASP A 104 15.23 22.56 3.63
C ASP A 104 15.21 21.21 2.89
N GLY A 105 14.12 20.95 2.13
CA GLY A 105 13.96 19.71 1.34
C GLY A 105 13.65 18.49 2.19
N GLY A 106 12.85 18.63 3.24
CA GLY A 106 12.39 17.53 4.09
C GLY A 106 13.42 17.02 5.10
N LYS A 107 14.51 17.74 5.32
CA LYS A 107 15.55 17.37 6.31
C LYS A 107 15.10 17.64 7.74
N THR A 108 14.46 18.78 7.94
CA THR A 108 13.88 19.17 9.24
C THR A 108 12.47 19.70 9.07
N PHE A 109 11.64 19.53 10.09
CA PHE A 109 10.25 19.97 10.11
C PHE A 109 10.01 20.92 11.29
N THR A 110 9.40 22.05 10.99
CA THR A 110 8.89 23.01 11.98
C THR A 110 7.40 22.82 12.16
N ARG A 111 6.95 22.66 13.39
CA ARG A 111 5.51 22.54 13.68
C ARG A 111 4.84 23.89 13.54
N TYR A 112 3.66 23.89 12.95
CA TYR A 112 2.86 25.11 12.85
C TYR A 112 2.33 25.53 14.21
N THR A 113 2.53 26.80 14.57
CA THR A 113 2.15 27.32 15.89
C THR A 113 0.62 27.40 16.10
N GLY A 114 -0.16 27.36 15.01
CA GLY A 114 -1.61 27.35 15.03
C GLY A 114 -2.24 25.96 15.12
N ASN A 115 -1.47 24.90 15.36
CA ASN A 115 -1.98 23.54 15.49
C ASN A 115 -2.92 23.40 16.72
N PRO A 116 -3.91 22.52 16.63
CA PRO A 116 -4.35 21.77 15.45
C PRO A 116 -5.17 22.64 14.48
N VAL A 117 -5.05 22.37 13.17
CA VAL A 117 -5.79 23.10 12.11
C VAL A 117 -7.20 22.56 11.91
N ILE A 118 -7.47 21.31 12.28
CA ILE A 118 -8.81 20.75 12.43
C ILE A 118 -8.90 20.17 13.83
N LYS A 119 -9.74 20.78 14.66
CA LYS A 119 -10.04 20.29 16.01
C LYS A 119 -11.13 19.25 15.97
N ASN A 120 -10.94 18.18 16.72
CA ASN A 120 -11.90 17.13 16.87
C ASN A 120 -11.92 16.65 18.34
N ASN A 121 -13.07 16.20 18.82
CA ASN A 121 -13.28 15.78 20.21
C ASN A 121 -13.43 14.27 20.36
N ASP A 122 -13.32 13.51 19.27
CA ASP A 122 -13.38 12.04 19.29
C ASP A 122 -12.08 11.40 18.77
N ASP A 123 -11.98 10.07 18.87
CA ASP A 123 -10.83 9.26 18.51
C ASP A 123 -10.93 8.63 17.10
N ASN A 124 -11.76 9.20 16.24
CA ASN A 124 -12.15 8.50 15.02
C ASN A 124 -12.14 9.36 13.74
N LEU A 125 -11.25 10.34 13.69
CA LEU A 125 -11.06 11.21 12.52
C LEU A 125 -9.56 11.37 12.26
N ARG A 126 -9.02 10.68 11.24
CA ARG A 126 -7.57 10.57 11.01
C ARG A 126 -7.15 10.35 9.58
N ASP A 127 -5.83 10.32 9.36
CA ASP A 127 -5.13 9.98 8.14
C ASP A 127 -5.41 10.96 7.00
N PRO A 128 -5.07 12.26 7.16
CA PRO A 128 -5.34 13.28 6.15
C PRO A 128 -4.52 13.05 4.88
N LYS A 129 -5.21 12.91 3.74
CA LYS A 129 -4.63 12.95 2.41
C LYS A 129 -4.99 14.24 1.72
N VAL A 130 -3.99 15.03 1.37
CA VAL A 130 -4.16 16.37 0.80
C VAL A 130 -3.65 16.42 -0.64
N PHE A 131 -4.39 17.10 -1.50
CA PHE A 131 -4.01 17.38 -2.88
C PHE A 131 -4.59 18.73 -3.36
N TRP A 132 -3.98 19.30 -4.38
CA TRP A 132 -4.53 20.47 -5.05
C TRP A 132 -5.59 20.07 -6.07
N HIS A 133 -6.79 20.64 -5.97
CA HIS A 133 -7.86 20.42 -6.94
C HIS A 133 -7.92 21.59 -7.92
N GLU A 134 -7.47 21.34 -9.14
CA GLU A 134 -7.31 22.38 -10.16
C GLU A 134 -8.64 23.03 -10.56
N GLY A 135 -9.72 22.26 -10.63
CA GLY A 135 -11.05 22.76 -11.03
C GLY A 135 -11.63 23.77 -10.05
N SER A 136 -11.49 23.55 -8.74
CA SER A 136 -12.01 24.44 -7.69
C SER A 136 -10.96 25.39 -7.13
N LYS A 137 -9.70 25.31 -7.61
CA LYS A 137 -8.57 26.17 -7.17
C LYS A 137 -8.40 26.18 -5.66
N GLN A 138 -8.40 25.00 -5.04
CA GLN A 138 -8.23 24.84 -3.61
C GLN A 138 -7.49 23.54 -3.28
N TRP A 139 -6.91 23.49 -2.12
CA TRP A 139 -6.47 22.26 -1.48
C TRP A 139 -7.68 21.49 -0.99
N VAL A 140 -7.68 20.18 -1.24
CA VAL A 140 -8.70 19.25 -0.74
C VAL A 140 -8.02 18.25 0.17
N MET A 141 -8.64 18.00 1.33
CA MET A 141 -8.23 16.94 2.26
C MET A 141 -9.31 15.87 2.31
N ALA A 142 -8.94 14.62 2.06
CA ALA A 142 -9.73 13.45 2.38
C ALA A 142 -9.28 12.94 3.76
N LEU A 143 -10.23 12.69 4.66
CA LEU A 143 -9.98 12.35 6.05
C LEU A 143 -10.87 11.20 6.48
N ALA A 144 -10.28 10.11 6.99
CA ALA A 144 -11.04 8.92 7.38
C ALA A 144 -11.89 9.19 8.62
N LYS A 145 -13.19 8.90 8.52
CA LYS A 145 -14.13 8.80 9.65
C LYS A 145 -14.39 7.31 9.94
N GLY A 146 -13.40 6.69 10.57
CA GLY A 146 -13.17 5.25 10.58
C GLY A 146 -14.39 4.40 10.88
N TRP A 147 -14.96 4.45 12.09
CA TRP A 147 -16.11 3.62 12.49
C TRP A 147 -17.41 3.98 11.78
N ALA A 148 -17.54 5.19 11.26
CA ALA A 148 -18.66 5.59 10.41
C ALA A 148 -18.58 5.03 8.99
N ARG A 149 -17.48 4.36 8.62
CA ARG A 149 -17.20 3.87 7.25
C ARG A 149 -17.38 4.99 6.24
N GLY A 150 -16.70 6.09 6.49
CA GLY A 150 -16.83 7.30 5.70
C GLY A 150 -15.50 8.01 5.49
N VAL A 151 -15.53 8.94 4.55
CA VAL A 151 -14.47 9.89 4.28
C VAL A 151 -15.06 11.29 4.30
N GLU A 152 -14.54 12.14 5.16
CA GLU A 152 -14.88 13.57 5.17
C GLU A 152 -13.94 14.31 4.22
N PHE A 153 -14.50 15.23 3.45
CA PHE A 153 -13.74 16.12 2.59
C PHE A 153 -13.74 17.54 3.17
N TYR A 154 -12.57 18.15 3.16
CA TYR A 154 -12.37 19.53 3.58
C TYR A 154 -11.67 20.31 2.47
N GLY A 155 -11.98 21.61 2.36
CA GLY A 155 -11.38 22.52 1.40
C GLY A 155 -10.62 23.64 2.11
N SER A 156 -9.51 24.06 1.52
CA SER A 156 -8.68 25.16 2.01
C SER A 156 -8.02 25.92 0.86
N THR A 157 -7.89 27.24 1.01
CA THR A 157 -7.09 28.06 0.09
C THR A 157 -5.67 28.29 0.56
N ASN A 158 -5.34 27.88 1.81
CA ASN A 158 -4.07 28.25 2.46
C ASN A 158 -3.48 27.13 3.35
N LEU A 159 -3.98 25.89 3.27
CA LEU A 159 -3.56 24.73 4.07
C LEU A 159 -3.77 24.85 5.58
N THR A 160 -3.93 26.06 6.12
CA THR A 160 -4.04 26.30 7.56
C THR A 160 -5.48 26.46 8.06
N ASN A 161 -6.39 26.86 7.18
CA ASN A 161 -7.82 27.03 7.49
C ASN A 161 -8.64 26.10 6.62
N TRP A 162 -9.37 25.18 7.25
CA TRP A 162 -10.11 24.13 6.57
C TRP A 162 -11.61 24.26 6.81
N ASN A 163 -12.41 24.12 5.75
CA ASN A 163 -13.86 24.09 5.82
C ASN A 163 -14.36 22.72 5.39
N HIS A 164 -15.26 22.13 6.16
CA HIS A 164 -15.92 20.89 5.75
C HIS A 164 -16.72 21.11 4.47
N LEU A 165 -16.53 20.21 3.50
CA LEU A 165 -17.20 20.26 2.20
C LEU A 165 -18.35 19.24 2.12
N SER A 166 -18.03 17.97 2.38
CA SER A 166 -18.98 16.86 2.29
C SER A 166 -18.47 15.65 3.06
N THR A 167 -19.35 14.66 3.20
CA THR A 167 -19.00 13.34 3.76
C THR A 167 -19.47 12.25 2.80
N PHE A 168 -18.57 11.40 2.36
CA PHE A 168 -18.87 10.19 1.64
C PHE A 168 -19.08 9.05 2.64
N VAL A 169 -20.22 8.39 2.58
CA VAL A 169 -20.56 7.20 3.36
C VAL A 169 -21.26 6.23 2.41
N VAL A 170 -20.92 4.95 2.52
CA VAL A 170 -21.57 3.90 1.75
C VAL A 170 -21.99 2.75 2.66
N ASP A 171 -23.19 2.23 2.44
CA ASP A 171 -23.63 0.99 3.04
C ASP A 171 -23.10 -0.19 2.19
N LEU A 172 -22.42 -1.13 2.86
CA LEU A 172 -21.92 -2.37 2.25
C LEU A 172 -22.65 -3.55 2.90
N PRO A 173 -23.82 -3.95 2.36
CA PRO A 173 -24.65 -5.00 2.97
C PRO A 173 -23.90 -6.30 3.18
N GLY A 174 -24.18 -6.98 4.30
CA GLY A 174 -23.56 -8.26 4.63
C GLY A 174 -22.10 -8.20 5.09
N ARG A 175 -21.52 -6.99 5.22
CA ARG A 175 -20.19 -6.81 5.78
C ARG A 175 -20.26 -6.44 7.26
N PRO A 176 -19.41 -7.04 8.11
CA PRO A 176 -19.34 -6.65 9.52
C PRO A 176 -18.91 -5.19 9.66
N SER A 177 -19.12 -4.63 10.84
CA SER A 177 -18.58 -3.31 11.17
C SER A 177 -17.06 -3.35 11.07
N PHE A 178 -16.47 -2.48 10.26
CA PHE A 178 -15.04 -2.34 10.08
C PHE A 178 -14.64 -0.87 10.01
N GLN A 179 -13.43 -0.61 10.37
CA GLN A 179 -12.86 0.73 10.40
C GLN A 179 -12.26 1.08 9.05
N TRP A 180 -12.46 2.30 8.59
CA TRP A 180 -11.79 2.86 7.42
C TRP A 180 -10.60 3.72 7.85
N GLU A 181 -9.50 3.59 7.12
CA GLU A 181 -8.25 4.30 7.38
C GLU A 181 -7.59 4.70 6.05
N CYS A 182 -6.63 5.61 6.11
CA CYS A 182 -5.74 5.98 5.02
C CYS A 182 -6.46 6.25 3.69
N PRO A 183 -7.43 7.17 3.61
CA PRO A 183 -8.12 7.48 2.37
C PRO A 183 -7.17 8.15 1.39
N ASP A 184 -7.31 7.84 0.10
CA ASP A 184 -6.57 8.52 -0.98
C ASP A 184 -7.49 8.74 -2.17
N LEU A 185 -7.76 9.98 -2.55
CA LEU A 185 -8.60 10.34 -3.68
C LEU A 185 -7.74 10.77 -4.88
N ILE A 186 -7.80 9.98 -5.95
CA ILE A 186 -6.85 10.04 -7.06
C ILE A 186 -7.60 10.26 -8.37
N GLN A 187 -7.15 11.23 -9.18
CA GLN A 187 -7.73 11.52 -10.49
C GLN A 187 -7.09 10.67 -11.60
N PHE A 188 -7.95 10.08 -12.45
CA PHE A 188 -7.60 9.33 -13.66
C PHE A 188 -8.43 9.86 -14.84
N GLY A 189 -7.90 10.85 -15.56
CA GLY A 189 -8.67 11.55 -16.60
C GLY A 189 -9.90 12.20 -16.02
N ASP A 190 -11.08 11.82 -16.52
CA ASP A 190 -12.37 12.35 -16.05
C ASP A 190 -12.92 11.61 -14.82
N LYS A 191 -12.35 10.47 -14.46
CA LYS A 191 -12.77 9.68 -13.29
C LYS A 191 -11.85 9.87 -12.09
N TRP A 192 -12.41 9.59 -10.94
CA TRP A 192 -11.70 9.58 -9.66
C TRP A 192 -11.79 8.22 -9.00
N VAL A 193 -10.74 7.84 -8.30
CA VAL A 193 -10.69 6.63 -7.50
C VAL A 193 -10.42 7.01 -6.05
N LEU A 194 -11.30 6.57 -5.15
CA LEU A 194 -11.11 6.69 -3.72
C LEU A 194 -10.60 5.35 -3.18
N LEU A 195 -9.34 5.30 -2.77
CA LEU A 195 -8.78 4.16 -2.02
C LEU A 195 -9.14 4.31 -0.55
N VAL A 196 -9.41 3.20 0.12
CA VAL A 196 -9.54 3.12 1.58
C VAL A 196 -8.98 1.81 2.11
N SER A 197 -8.34 1.87 3.24
CA SER A 197 -7.90 0.69 4.00
C SER A 197 -8.98 0.30 5.00
N VAL A 198 -9.24 -1.01 5.13
CA VAL A 198 -10.30 -1.54 5.99
C VAL A 198 -9.76 -2.57 6.97
N ASN A 199 -10.16 -2.46 8.25
CA ASN A 199 -9.73 -3.40 9.30
C ASN A 199 -10.74 -3.47 10.46
N PRO A 200 -11.24 -4.70 10.83
CA PRO A 200 -11.20 -5.92 10.04
C PRO A 200 -12.11 -5.81 8.82
N GLY A 201 -12.02 -6.73 7.88
CA GLY A 201 -12.95 -6.80 6.74
C GLY A 201 -12.30 -6.86 5.37
N GLY A 202 -11.00 -7.13 5.33
CA GLY A 202 -10.26 -7.40 4.09
C GLY A 202 -10.84 -8.54 3.25
N PRO A 203 -10.30 -8.79 2.06
CA PRO A 203 -10.87 -9.77 1.12
C PRO A 203 -10.96 -11.19 1.70
N ILE A 204 -10.04 -11.55 2.57
CA ILE A 204 -10.01 -12.85 3.26
C ILE A 204 -10.45 -12.66 4.72
N GLN A 205 -9.65 -11.88 5.47
CA GLN A 205 -9.90 -11.47 6.86
C GLN A 205 -8.92 -10.36 7.25
N GLY A 206 -9.14 -9.74 8.41
CA GLY A 206 -8.23 -8.70 8.93
C GLY A 206 -8.16 -7.49 8.02
N SER A 207 -6.95 -7.04 7.75
CA SER A 207 -6.67 -5.83 6.99
C SER A 207 -6.79 -6.05 5.48
N GLY A 208 -7.20 -5.03 4.73
CA GLY A 208 -7.25 -5.06 3.28
C GLY A 208 -7.46 -3.67 2.69
N MET A 209 -7.28 -3.54 1.38
CA MET A 209 -7.48 -2.29 0.64
C MET A 209 -8.58 -2.42 -0.38
N MET A 210 -9.58 -1.57 -0.30
CA MET A 210 -10.63 -1.47 -1.32
C MET A 210 -10.61 -0.12 -2.00
N TYR A 211 -11.32 -0.03 -3.13
CA TYR A 211 -11.46 1.23 -3.85
C TYR A 211 -12.88 1.45 -4.37
N PHE A 212 -13.22 2.71 -4.57
CA PHE A 212 -14.43 3.18 -5.25
C PHE A 212 -14.04 3.97 -6.49
N VAL A 213 -14.79 3.78 -7.58
CA VAL A 213 -14.63 4.59 -8.79
C VAL A 213 -15.82 5.55 -8.87
N GLY A 214 -15.60 6.77 -9.31
CA GLY A 214 -16.68 7.76 -9.39
C GLY A 214 -16.23 9.11 -9.93
N ASP A 215 -16.97 10.13 -9.56
CA ASP A 215 -16.73 11.51 -9.95
C ASP A 215 -16.50 12.39 -8.72
N PHE A 216 -15.66 13.40 -8.85
CA PHE A 216 -15.42 14.40 -7.81
C PHE A 216 -15.40 15.81 -8.40
N ASP A 217 -16.24 16.68 -7.89
CA ASP A 217 -16.43 18.04 -8.40
C ASP A 217 -15.60 19.12 -7.66
N GLY A 218 -14.70 18.68 -6.78
CA GLY A 218 -13.93 19.55 -5.88
C GLY A 218 -14.61 19.75 -4.53
N LYS A 219 -15.78 19.17 -4.31
CA LYS A 219 -16.54 19.25 -3.08
C LYS A 219 -17.07 17.90 -2.62
N GLU A 220 -17.67 17.13 -3.51
CA GLU A 220 -18.36 15.88 -3.21
C GLU A 220 -17.85 14.76 -4.12
N PHE A 221 -17.56 13.58 -3.52
CA PHE A 221 -17.29 12.36 -4.25
C PHE A 221 -18.57 11.53 -4.39
N LYS A 222 -18.87 11.10 -5.62
CA LYS A 222 -20.01 10.24 -5.94
C LYS A 222 -19.50 8.97 -6.59
N ALA A 223 -19.64 7.84 -5.89
CA ALA A 223 -19.25 6.55 -6.43
C ALA A 223 -20.21 6.08 -7.54
N ASP A 224 -19.66 5.51 -8.60
CA ASP A 224 -20.43 4.81 -9.63
C ASP A 224 -21.18 3.61 -9.01
N ALA A 225 -22.31 3.24 -9.58
CA ALA A 225 -23.11 2.09 -9.13
C ALA A 225 -22.46 0.77 -9.58
N LEU A 226 -21.50 0.28 -8.81
CA LEU A 226 -20.78 -0.97 -9.06
C LEU A 226 -21.01 -1.96 -7.90
N ASP A 227 -20.62 -3.22 -8.11
CA ASP A 227 -20.70 -4.27 -7.10
C ASP A 227 -19.52 -4.15 -6.12
N TYR A 228 -19.64 -3.28 -5.12
CA TYR A 228 -18.62 -3.10 -4.09
C TYR A 228 -18.66 -4.21 -3.03
N PRO A 229 -17.52 -4.55 -2.40
CA PRO A 229 -16.22 -3.90 -2.52
C PRO A 229 -15.42 -4.33 -3.75
N LEU A 230 -14.68 -3.38 -4.34
CA LEU A 230 -13.61 -3.67 -5.29
C LEU A 230 -12.28 -3.69 -4.53
N TRP A 231 -11.50 -4.74 -4.70
CA TRP A 231 -10.25 -4.92 -3.95
C TRP A 231 -9.03 -4.54 -4.80
N LEU A 232 -8.12 -3.75 -4.21
CA LEU A 232 -6.85 -3.42 -4.84
C LEU A 232 -5.86 -4.59 -4.75
N ASP A 233 -5.87 -5.31 -3.63
CA ASP A 233 -5.01 -6.46 -3.38
C ASP A 233 -5.86 -7.56 -2.71
N TYR A 234 -5.74 -8.79 -3.18
CA TYR A 234 -6.50 -9.95 -2.70
C TYR A 234 -5.71 -10.81 -1.71
N GLY A 235 -4.44 -10.45 -1.44
CA GLY A 235 -3.63 -11.09 -0.40
C GLY A 235 -3.98 -10.61 1.00
N MET A 236 -3.27 -11.14 1.96
CA MET A 236 -3.45 -10.77 3.37
C MET A 236 -2.61 -9.55 3.79
N ASP A 237 -1.54 -9.22 3.04
CA ASP A 237 -0.46 -8.41 3.57
C ASP A 237 -0.20 -7.13 2.76
N CYS A 238 -1.28 -6.44 2.33
CA CYS A 238 -1.23 -5.12 1.74
C CYS A 238 -2.23 -4.20 2.44
N TYR A 239 -1.74 -3.17 3.13
CA TYR A 239 -2.56 -2.26 3.93
C TYR A 239 -2.01 -0.84 3.91
N ALA A 240 -2.87 0.13 4.28
CA ALA A 240 -2.54 1.56 4.44
C ALA A 240 -1.84 2.17 3.22
N GLY A 241 -2.06 1.60 2.03
CA GLY A 241 -1.41 2.04 0.79
C GLY A 241 -1.93 3.40 0.36
N VAL A 242 -1.01 4.33 0.10
CA VAL A 242 -1.30 5.67 -0.40
C VAL A 242 -0.29 6.06 -1.49
N THR A 243 -0.64 7.08 -2.28
CA THR A 243 0.18 7.52 -3.41
C THR A 243 1.14 8.64 -3.02
N TRP A 244 2.28 8.73 -3.76
CA TRP A 244 3.14 9.92 -3.73
C TRP A 244 2.45 11.12 -4.33
N SER A 245 2.57 12.26 -3.70
CA SER A 245 2.20 13.56 -4.26
C SER A 245 3.32 14.13 -5.15
N ASN A 246 2.96 15.05 -6.06
CA ASN A 246 3.88 15.79 -6.93
C ASN A 246 4.69 14.93 -7.92
N THR A 247 4.18 13.75 -8.31
CA THR A 247 4.80 12.83 -9.30
C THR A 247 4.37 13.08 -10.74
N GLY A 248 3.76 14.22 -11.03
CA GLY A 248 3.16 14.51 -12.33
C GLY A 248 1.98 13.58 -12.63
N ASP A 249 1.97 13.00 -13.82
CA ASP A 249 0.87 12.12 -14.26
C ASP A 249 0.91 10.72 -13.64
N ARG A 250 2.05 10.32 -13.09
CA ARG A 250 2.22 8.99 -12.48
C ARG A 250 1.50 8.92 -11.12
N LYS A 251 0.77 7.84 -10.89
CA LYS A 251 0.08 7.54 -9.63
C LYS A 251 0.78 6.36 -8.94
N ILE A 252 1.88 6.65 -8.26
CA ILE A 252 2.74 5.64 -7.65
C ILE A 252 2.32 5.47 -6.20
N MET A 253 2.04 4.25 -5.80
CA MET A 253 1.70 3.89 -4.42
C MET A 253 2.70 2.91 -3.81
N ILE A 254 2.71 2.85 -2.49
CA ILE A 254 3.32 1.80 -1.68
C ILE A 254 2.38 1.50 -0.51
N GLY A 255 2.35 0.26 -0.04
CA GLY A 255 1.53 -0.16 1.10
C GLY A 255 2.37 -0.77 2.21
N TRP A 256 1.82 -0.83 3.41
CA TRP A 256 2.39 -1.60 4.50
C TRP A 256 2.20 -3.10 4.24
N MET A 257 3.30 -3.83 4.19
CA MET A 257 3.30 -5.28 3.98
C MET A 257 3.14 -5.98 5.32
N ASN A 258 1.92 -6.06 5.80
CA ASN A 258 1.53 -6.82 6.99
C ASN A 258 -0.01 -6.81 7.14
N ASN A 259 -0.49 -7.40 8.26
CA ASN A 259 -1.91 -7.46 8.60
C ASN A 259 -2.08 -7.26 10.11
N TRP A 260 -2.99 -6.41 10.54
CA TRP A 260 -3.23 -6.13 11.96
C TRP A 260 -3.60 -7.38 12.77
N THR A 261 -4.14 -8.41 12.11
CA THR A 261 -4.51 -9.68 12.78
C THR A 261 -3.31 -10.37 13.44
N TYR A 262 -2.09 -10.20 12.89
CA TYR A 262 -0.88 -10.88 13.40
C TYR A 262 0.39 -10.02 13.39
N ALA A 263 0.31 -8.75 13.04
CA ALA A 263 1.49 -7.90 12.85
C ALA A 263 2.44 -7.88 14.05
N GLY A 264 1.90 -7.87 15.28
CA GLY A 264 2.71 -7.92 16.50
C GLY A 264 3.42 -9.24 16.78
N ALA A 265 3.04 -10.33 16.06
CA ALA A 265 3.56 -11.68 16.29
C ALA A 265 4.50 -12.20 15.19
N VAL A 266 4.67 -11.46 14.06
CA VAL A 266 5.54 -11.91 12.98
C VAL A 266 6.96 -12.19 13.46
N PRO A 267 7.59 -13.32 13.02
CA PRO A 267 8.86 -13.80 13.56
C PRO A 267 10.07 -13.06 12.99
N CYS A 268 10.05 -11.73 13.03
CA CYS A 268 11.11 -10.86 12.52
C CYS A 268 11.86 -10.14 13.64
N SER A 269 13.15 -9.94 13.48
CA SER A 269 14.04 -9.22 14.39
C SER A 269 15.25 -8.70 13.60
N PRO A 270 15.80 -7.51 13.92
CA PRO A 270 15.47 -6.59 15.02
C PRO A 270 14.27 -5.67 14.77
N TRP A 271 13.73 -5.61 13.56
CA TRP A 271 12.55 -4.81 13.20
C TRP A 271 11.39 -5.69 12.75
N ARG A 272 10.18 -5.12 12.70
CA ARG A 272 8.98 -5.77 12.16
C ARG A 272 8.41 -4.97 11.02
N SER A 273 7.82 -5.69 10.05
CA SER A 273 7.16 -5.21 8.84
C SER A 273 8.10 -4.73 7.74
N ALA A 274 7.54 -4.64 6.56
CA ALA A 274 8.14 -4.11 5.35
C ALA A 274 7.11 -3.25 4.62
N MET A 275 7.52 -2.61 3.53
CA MET A 275 6.63 -2.03 2.53
C MET A 275 6.52 -2.99 1.34
N THR A 276 5.40 -2.90 0.60
CA THR A 276 5.26 -3.55 -0.71
C THR A 276 6.27 -2.97 -1.69
N LEU A 277 6.46 -3.60 -2.83
CA LEU A 277 7.08 -2.91 -3.96
C LEU A 277 6.25 -1.68 -4.36
N PRO A 278 6.88 -0.59 -4.80
CA PRO A 278 6.15 0.53 -5.39
C PRO A 278 5.37 0.08 -6.63
N ARG A 279 4.11 0.49 -6.72
CA ARG A 279 3.19 0.12 -7.81
C ARG A 279 2.65 1.37 -8.47
N GLU A 280 2.51 1.35 -9.79
CA GLU A 280 1.92 2.45 -10.56
C GLU A 280 0.46 2.15 -10.89
N LEU A 281 -0.46 2.90 -10.30
CA LEU A 281 -1.89 2.71 -10.48
C LEU A 281 -2.33 3.19 -11.87
N LYS A 282 -3.20 2.39 -12.51
CA LYS A 282 -3.82 2.69 -13.81
C LYS A 282 -5.29 2.29 -13.77
N LEU A 283 -6.17 3.22 -14.08
CA LEU A 283 -7.58 2.90 -14.23
C LEU A 283 -7.84 2.44 -15.66
N THR A 284 -8.28 1.20 -15.81
CA THR A 284 -8.58 0.55 -17.10
C THR A 284 -10.02 0.04 -17.10
N GLN A 285 -10.36 -0.79 -18.07
CA GLN A 285 -11.64 -1.51 -18.11
C GLN A 285 -11.40 -3.00 -18.33
N PHE A 286 -12.17 -3.82 -17.66
CA PHE A 286 -12.27 -5.25 -17.89
C PHE A 286 -13.74 -5.67 -17.91
N ASP A 287 -14.16 -6.38 -18.97
CA ASP A 287 -15.57 -6.79 -19.17
C ASP A 287 -16.56 -5.62 -19.01
N GLY A 288 -16.21 -4.46 -19.60
CA GLY A 288 -17.01 -3.25 -19.55
C GLY A 288 -17.12 -2.55 -18.19
N LYS A 289 -16.36 -3.00 -17.18
CA LYS A 289 -16.34 -2.42 -15.83
C LYS A 289 -14.98 -1.77 -15.56
N PRO A 290 -14.94 -0.67 -14.78
CA PRO A 290 -13.67 -0.09 -14.35
C PRO A 290 -12.85 -1.08 -13.54
N LEU A 291 -11.56 -1.15 -13.82
CA LEU A 291 -10.58 -1.96 -13.12
C LEU A 291 -9.36 -1.11 -12.76
N LEU A 292 -9.03 -1.04 -11.49
CA LEU A 292 -7.81 -0.39 -11.04
C LEU A 292 -6.65 -1.40 -11.06
N CYS A 293 -5.77 -1.26 -12.03
CA CYS A 293 -4.56 -2.05 -12.16
C CYS A 293 -3.42 -1.44 -11.34
N CYS A 294 -2.55 -2.30 -10.77
CA CYS A 294 -1.43 -1.88 -9.94
C CYS A 294 -0.14 -2.66 -10.25
N PRO A 295 0.44 -2.56 -11.47
CA PRO A 295 1.73 -3.18 -11.79
C PRO A 295 2.85 -2.59 -10.92
N VAL A 296 3.88 -3.39 -10.66
CA VAL A 296 5.13 -2.90 -10.08
C VAL A 296 5.77 -1.88 -11.03
N VAL A 297 6.34 -0.81 -10.49
CA VAL A 297 6.97 0.24 -11.27
C VAL A 297 8.14 -0.30 -12.11
N THR A 298 8.36 0.29 -13.28
CA THR A 298 9.42 -0.17 -14.22
C THR A 298 10.83 0.04 -13.67
N GLU A 299 11.00 0.87 -12.66
CA GLU A 299 12.27 1.08 -11.94
C GLU A 299 12.84 -0.20 -11.32
N ILE A 300 12.03 -1.25 -11.14
CA ILE A 300 12.50 -2.59 -10.72
C ILE A 300 13.62 -3.12 -11.66
N ASP A 301 13.62 -2.71 -12.92
CA ASP A 301 14.64 -3.09 -13.90
C ASP A 301 16.05 -2.61 -13.54
N LYS A 302 16.16 -1.56 -12.70
CA LYS A 302 17.47 -1.03 -12.24
C LYS A 302 18.21 -1.96 -11.29
N ILE A 303 17.47 -2.84 -10.63
CA ILE A 303 18.03 -3.81 -9.65
C ILE A 303 17.99 -5.25 -10.18
N ALA A 304 17.41 -5.46 -11.35
CA ALA A 304 17.20 -6.77 -11.94
C ALA A 304 18.37 -7.21 -12.85
N SER A 305 18.70 -8.51 -12.81
CA SER A 305 19.56 -9.14 -13.80
C SER A 305 18.83 -9.37 -15.14
N GLN A 306 19.53 -9.90 -16.14
CA GLN A 306 18.90 -10.36 -17.37
C GLN A 306 17.99 -11.56 -17.10
N TRP A 307 16.91 -11.66 -17.88
CA TRP A 307 16.01 -12.80 -17.84
C TRP A 307 16.71 -14.08 -18.30
N GLN A 308 16.45 -15.17 -17.58
CA GLN A 308 16.91 -16.51 -17.92
C GLN A 308 15.68 -17.43 -18.03
N THR A 309 15.67 -18.27 -19.07
CA THR A 309 14.62 -19.29 -19.21
C THR A 309 14.79 -20.38 -18.16
N VAL A 310 13.70 -20.73 -17.51
CA VAL A 310 13.67 -21.87 -16.56
C VAL A 310 13.44 -23.14 -17.35
N SER A 311 14.44 -24.04 -17.36
CA SER A 311 14.42 -25.31 -18.09
C SER A 311 14.50 -26.54 -17.20
N THR A 312 14.72 -26.35 -15.90
CA THR A 312 14.77 -27.40 -14.88
C THR A 312 13.98 -26.95 -13.64
N GLU A 313 13.73 -27.86 -12.71
CA GLU A 313 13.08 -27.49 -11.45
C GLU A 313 13.93 -26.49 -10.63
N ALA A 314 15.24 -26.60 -10.64
CA ALA A 314 16.12 -25.65 -9.97
C ALA A 314 16.13 -24.31 -10.71
N LEU A 315 15.86 -23.22 -10.00
CA LEU A 315 15.92 -21.88 -10.55
C LEU A 315 17.38 -21.43 -10.71
N PRO A 316 17.76 -20.86 -11.86
CA PRO A 316 19.12 -20.35 -12.08
C PRO A 316 19.31 -18.99 -11.37
N LEU A 317 19.30 -19.00 -10.04
CA LEU A 317 19.44 -17.82 -9.22
C LEU A 317 20.90 -17.45 -8.98
N ASP A 318 21.16 -16.14 -8.91
CA ASP A 318 22.44 -15.62 -8.43
C ASP A 318 22.53 -15.83 -6.90
N ALA A 319 23.43 -16.68 -6.44
CA ALA A 319 23.60 -17.01 -5.02
C ALA A 319 23.95 -15.80 -4.14
N GLN A 320 24.39 -14.69 -4.73
CA GLN A 320 24.68 -13.44 -4.00
C GLN A 320 23.44 -12.54 -3.83
N LYS A 321 22.32 -12.89 -4.48
CA LYS A 321 21.08 -12.13 -4.45
C LYS A 321 20.03 -12.86 -3.64
N SER A 322 19.35 -12.13 -2.79
CA SER A 322 18.38 -12.66 -1.83
C SER A 322 16.93 -12.63 -2.34
N ALA A 323 16.70 -12.07 -3.52
CA ALA A 323 15.37 -11.92 -4.11
C ALA A 323 15.40 -12.15 -5.61
N TYR A 324 14.24 -12.47 -6.20
CA TYR A 324 14.10 -12.68 -7.63
C TYR A 324 12.70 -12.34 -8.13
N GLN A 325 12.59 -12.09 -9.44
CA GLN A 325 11.32 -12.05 -10.15
C GLN A 325 11.19 -13.29 -11.03
N LEU A 326 10.07 -13.97 -10.92
CA LEU A 326 9.69 -15.10 -11.75
C LEU A 326 8.50 -14.69 -12.62
N ARG A 327 8.60 -14.81 -13.92
CA ARG A 327 7.52 -14.57 -14.87
C ARG A 327 7.07 -15.88 -15.48
N ILE A 328 5.80 -16.22 -15.33
CA ILE A 328 5.20 -17.43 -15.83
C ILE A 328 4.09 -17.04 -16.81
N ASN A 329 4.18 -17.52 -18.05
CA ASN A 329 3.09 -17.47 -19.01
C ASN A 329 2.33 -18.79 -18.92
N VAL A 330 1.20 -18.76 -18.20
CA VAL A 330 0.37 -19.93 -17.94
C VAL A 330 -0.61 -20.11 -19.09
N SER A 331 -0.58 -21.28 -19.73
CA SER A 331 -1.61 -21.66 -20.70
C SER A 331 -2.93 -21.94 -19.99
N MET A 332 -4.01 -21.36 -20.49
CA MET A 332 -5.36 -21.50 -19.93
C MET A 332 -6.15 -22.68 -20.56
N ASP A 333 -5.45 -23.67 -21.11
CA ASP A 333 -6.03 -24.90 -21.70
C ASP A 333 -6.42 -25.93 -20.64
N GLN A 334 -5.83 -25.87 -19.45
CA GLN A 334 -6.15 -26.73 -18.30
C GLN A 334 -5.81 -26.05 -16.97
N ASN A 335 -6.35 -26.55 -15.88
CA ASN A 335 -5.96 -26.10 -14.54
C ASN A 335 -4.46 -26.30 -14.32
N THR A 336 -3.83 -25.32 -13.69
CA THR A 336 -2.39 -25.31 -13.49
C THR A 336 -2.06 -25.09 -12.03
N THR A 337 -1.23 -25.95 -11.46
CA THR A 337 -0.59 -25.74 -10.16
C THR A 337 0.85 -25.29 -10.36
N ILE A 338 1.21 -24.16 -9.75
CA ILE A 338 2.57 -23.63 -9.67
C ILE A 338 3.04 -23.85 -8.23
N THR A 339 4.17 -24.52 -8.06
CA THR A 339 4.77 -24.78 -6.76
C THR A 339 6.17 -24.19 -6.71
N LEU A 340 6.40 -23.26 -5.80
CA LEU A 340 7.74 -22.87 -5.37
C LEU A 340 8.12 -23.72 -4.17
N SER A 341 9.33 -24.30 -4.16
CA SER A 341 9.82 -25.11 -3.05
C SER A 341 11.29 -24.86 -2.75
N ASN A 342 11.75 -25.39 -1.62
CA ASN A 342 13.15 -25.32 -1.19
C ASN A 342 13.64 -26.66 -0.62
N ALA A 343 14.92 -26.74 -0.26
CA ALA A 343 15.55 -27.93 0.26
C ALA A 343 15.00 -28.44 1.62
N HIS A 344 14.17 -27.65 2.28
CA HIS A 344 13.49 -28.01 3.54
C HIS A 344 12.08 -28.59 3.33
N ASP A 345 11.72 -28.93 2.07
CA ASP A 345 10.37 -29.39 1.67
C ASP A 345 9.26 -28.38 1.98
N GLU A 346 9.63 -27.11 2.15
CA GLU A 346 8.66 -26.03 2.27
C GLU A 346 8.16 -25.63 0.88
N LYS A 347 6.85 -25.35 0.77
CA LYS A 347 6.15 -25.16 -0.52
C LYS A 347 5.18 -24.00 -0.46
N PHE A 348 5.30 -23.10 -1.42
CA PHE A 348 4.29 -22.08 -1.70
C PHE A 348 3.54 -22.49 -2.97
N VAL A 349 2.24 -22.71 -2.84
CA VAL A 349 1.41 -23.29 -3.91
C VAL A 349 0.40 -22.27 -4.42
N ILE A 350 0.33 -22.16 -5.73
CA ILE A 350 -0.62 -21.33 -6.47
C ILE A 350 -1.41 -22.23 -7.42
N ASP A 351 -2.72 -22.25 -7.29
CA ASP A 351 -3.60 -22.95 -8.21
C ASP A 351 -4.31 -21.96 -9.13
N ILE A 352 -4.25 -22.19 -10.42
CA ILE A 352 -4.98 -21.46 -11.46
C ILE A 352 -6.05 -22.37 -12.01
N ARG A 353 -7.30 -21.95 -11.85
CA ARG A 353 -8.48 -22.63 -12.35
C ARG A 353 -9.00 -21.93 -13.60
N THR A 354 -9.14 -22.71 -14.66
CA THR A 354 -9.56 -22.17 -15.98
C THR A 354 -11.07 -22.02 -16.10
N SER A 355 -11.84 -22.87 -15.41
CA SER A 355 -13.30 -22.94 -15.50
C SER A 355 -14.00 -21.69 -14.96
N ASP A 356 -13.50 -21.13 -13.88
CA ASP A 356 -14.04 -19.94 -13.20
C ASP A 356 -13.08 -18.75 -13.19
N ARG A 357 -11.94 -18.89 -13.86
CA ARG A 357 -10.87 -17.90 -13.96
C ARG A 357 -10.45 -17.34 -12.59
N MET A 358 -10.09 -18.23 -11.69
CA MET A 358 -9.64 -17.88 -10.34
C MET A 358 -8.20 -18.32 -10.14
N LEU A 359 -7.47 -17.53 -9.37
CA LEU A 359 -6.18 -17.88 -8.77
C LEU A 359 -6.38 -18.11 -7.28
N ALA A 360 -5.81 -19.18 -6.75
CA ALA A 360 -5.82 -19.47 -5.32
C ALA A 360 -4.40 -19.65 -4.80
N VAL A 361 -4.11 -19.07 -3.63
CA VAL A 361 -2.84 -19.23 -2.91
C VAL A 361 -3.08 -19.97 -1.62
N HIS A 362 -2.22 -20.92 -1.30
CA HIS A 362 -2.29 -21.72 -0.08
C HIS A 362 -1.13 -21.32 0.85
N ARG A 363 -1.46 -20.73 2.01
CA ARG A 363 -0.51 -20.41 3.06
C ARG A 363 -0.81 -21.25 4.30
N ASN A 364 -0.06 -22.32 4.49
CA ASN A 364 -0.25 -23.29 5.56
C ASN A 364 1.10 -23.74 6.14
N SER A 365 1.11 -24.79 6.97
CA SER A 365 2.33 -25.27 7.62
C SER A 365 3.44 -25.74 6.66
N SER A 366 3.11 -26.04 5.40
CA SER A 366 4.12 -26.37 4.40
C SER A 366 4.81 -25.15 3.80
N THR A 367 4.27 -23.93 4.01
CA THR A 367 4.84 -22.68 3.48
C THR A 367 6.02 -22.15 4.33
N GLY A 368 6.35 -22.79 5.43
CA GLY A 368 7.34 -22.36 6.40
C GLY A 368 6.74 -22.10 7.77
N LYS A 369 7.32 -21.17 8.54
CA LYS A 369 6.89 -20.89 9.91
C LYS A 369 5.54 -20.17 9.92
N THR A 370 4.50 -20.85 10.41
CA THR A 370 3.12 -20.29 10.48
C THR A 370 2.52 -20.34 11.89
N ASN A 371 3.15 -21.03 12.83
CA ASN A 371 2.60 -21.33 14.16
C ASN A 371 2.74 -20.19 15.19
N PHE A 372 3.20 -19.02 14.77
CA PHE A 372 3.35 -17.86 15.65
C PHE A 372 2.01 -17.11 15.88
N ASN A 373 1.03 -17.33 15.01
CA ASN A 373 -0.33 -16.77 15.15
C ASN A 373 -1.34 -17.65 14.39
N GLY A 374 -2.46 -18.01 15.04
CA GLY A 374 -3.46 -18.91 14.45
C GLY A 374 -4.17 -18.35 13.19
N SER A 375 -4.18 -17.03 13.01
CA SER A 375 -4.79 -16.40 11.83
C SER A 375 -3.81 -16.23 10.66
N PHE A 376 -2.54 -16.59 10.83
CA PHE A 376 -1.56 -16.49 9.75
C PHE A 376 -1.71 -17.62 8.72
N SER A 377 -2.10 -18.81 9.17
CA SER A 377 -2.30 -19.95 8.29
C SER A 377 -3.66 -19.85 7.58
N ILE A 378 -3.65 -19.66 6.29
CA ILE A 378 -4.85 -19.53 5.44
C ILE A 378 -4.88 -20.66 4.43
N PRO A 379 -5.86 -21.60 4.51
CA PRO A 379 -5.93 -22.75 3.61
C PRO A 379 -6.09 -22.38 2.14
N SER A 380 -6.80 -21.29 1.83
CA SER A 380 -6.98 -20.81 0.47
C SER A 380 -7.34 -19.32 0.47
N MET A 381 -6.55 -18.53 -0.22
CA MET A 381 -6.83 -17.13 -0.57
C MET A 381 -7.13 -17.08 -2.06
N GLN A 382 -8.26 -16.52 -2.46
CA GLN A 382 -8.71 -16.56 -3.85
C GLN A 382 -8.84 -15.16 -4.44
N ALA A 383 -8.49 -15.02 -5.72
CA ALA A 383 -8.62 -13.79 -6.48
C ALA A 383 -9.13 -14.07 -7.90
N PRO A 384 -9.94 -13.19 -8.49
CA PRO A 384 -10.33 -13.30 -9.88
C PRO A 384 -9.13 -13.03 -10.80
N LEU A 385 -9.00 -13.82 -11.85
CA LEU A 385 -8.10 -13.51 -12.97
C LEU A 385 -8.84 -12.61 -13.93
N ASN A 386 -8.60 -11.30 -13.84
CA ASN A 386 -9.20 -10.29 -14.73
C ASN A 386 -8.43 -10.22 -16.04
N VAL A 387 -8.45 -11.30 -16.80
CA VAL A 387 -7.70 -11.44 -18.06
C VAL A 387 -8.55 -12.11 -19.12
N GLU A 388 -8.33 -11.74 -20.36
CA GLU A 388 -8.90 -12.39 -21.54
C GLU A 388 -7.83 -13.27 -22.25
N GLY A 389 -8.30 -14.15 -23.13
CA GLY A 389 -7.42 -14.97 -23.97
C GLY A 389 -7.05 -16.33 -23.38
N SER A 390 -6.10 -16.99 -24.06
CA SER A 390 -5.66 -18.36 -23.81
C SER A 390 -4.41 -18.47 -22.93
N THR A 391 -3.85 -17.35 -22.51
CA THR A 391 -2.65 -17.28 -21.64
C THR A 391 -2.82 -16.21 -20.59
N VAL A 392 -2.32 -16.41 -19.38
CA VAL A 392 -2.19 -15.41 -18.36
C VAL A 392 -0.72 -15.27 -17.95
N GLN A 393 -0.22 -14.04 -17.93
CA GLN A 393 1.09 -13.74 -17.35
C GLN A 393 0.94 -13.59 -15.84
N VAL A 394 1.75 -14.32 -15.10
CA VAL A 394 1.86 -14.24 -13.62
C VAL A 394 3.29 -13.86 -13.29
N ASP A 395 3.47 -12.70 -12.72
CA ASP A 395 4.75 -12.23 -12.18
C ASP A 395 4.76 -12.46 -10.66
N LEU A 396 5.78 -13.15 -10.15
CA LEU A 396 6.03 -13.37 -8.74
C LEU A 396 7.29 -12.61 -8.37
N TYR A 397 7.18 -11.72 -7.40
CA TYR A 397 8.33 -11.06 -6.77
C TYR A 397 8.56 -11.74 -5.43
N VAL A 398 9.64 -12.51 -5.36
CA VAL A 398 9.96 -13.37 -4.21
C VAL A 398 11.15 -12.80 -3.47
N ASP A 399 10.95 -12.54 -2.18
CA ASP A 399 12.00 -12.15 -1.22
C ASP A 399 12.02 -13.16 -0.07
N GLN A 400 12.92 -12.97 0.89
CA GLN A 400 13.11 -13.89 2.02
C GLN A 400 11.85 -14.08 2.88
N SER A 401 10.99 -13.06 2.97
CA SER A 401 9.80 -13.09 3.82
C SER A 401 8.52 -12.66 3.12
N SER A 402 8.53 -12.56 1.79
CA SER A 402 7.34 -12.15 1.04
C SER A 402 7.28 -12.69 -0.37
N ILE A 403 6.05 -12.81 -0.87
CA ILE A 403 5.75 -13.10 -2.28
C ILE A 403 4.64 -12.15 -2.72
N GLU A 404 4.95 -11.23 -3.64
CA GLU A 404 3.94 -10.41 -4.31
C GLU A 404 3.60 -11.04 -5.67
N ILE A 405 2.34 -11.35 -5.89
CA ILE A 405 1.80 -11.93 -7.12
C ILE A 405 1.09 -10.84 -7.88
N ILE A 406 1.52 -10.59 -9.12
CA ILE A 406 0.93 -9.60 -10.02
C ILE A 406 0.58 -10.30 -11.33
N THR A 407 -0.65 -10.19 -11.78
CA THR A 407 -1.05 -10.77 -13.06
C THR A 407 -1.32 -9.67 -14.08
N GLN A 408 -1.02 -9.96 -15.35
CA GLN A 408 -1.45 -9.20 -16.52
C GLN A 408 -1.40 -7.67 -16.30
N ASP A 409 -0.19 -7.13 -16.19
CA ASP A 409 0.04 -5.68 -16.00
C ASP A 409 -0.70 -5.08 -14.78
N GLY A 410 -0.85 -5.87 -13.72
CA GLY A 410 -1.46 -5.41 -12.47
C GLY A 410 -2.98 -5.58 -12.39
N ALA A 411 -3.60 -6.30 -13.32
CA ALA A 411 -5.05 -6.54 -13.32
C ALA A 411 -5.55 -7.32 -12.08
N MET A 412 -4.66 -8.03 -11.39
CA MET A 412 -4.87 -8.62 -10.07
C MET A 412 -3.56 -8.62 -9.30
N SER A 413 -3.61 -8.35 -8.01
CA SER A 413 -2.47 -8.49 -7.10
C SER A 413 -2.83 -9.26 -5.83
N MET A 414 -1.84 -9.99 -5.30
CA MET A 414 -1.91 -10.65 -3.99
C MET A 414 -0.56 -10.52 -3.29
N THR A 415 -0.54 -9.81 -2.19
CA THR A 415 0.65 -9.65 -1.34
C THR A 415 0.60 -10.63 -0.19
N ASN A 416 1.68 -11.41 -0.01
CA ASN A 416 1.76 -12.46 0.98
C ASN A 416 3.08 -12.43 1.74
N LEU A 417 3.01 -12.36 3.08
CA LEU A 417 4.13 -12.71 3.93
C LEU A 417 4.32 -14.23 3.95
N VAL A 418 5.56 -14.66 3.95
CA VAL A 418 6.00 -16.05 4.12
C VAL A 418 7.24 -16.07 5.01
N PHE A 419 7.46 -17.15 5.75
CA PHE A 419 8.64 -17.28 6.62
C PHE A 419 9.28 -18.66 6.46
N PRO A 420 9.82 -18.98 5.25
CA PRO A 420 10.52 -20.23 5.02
C PRO A 420 11.90 -20.21 5.69
N GLN A 421 12.50 -21.38 5.91
CA GLN A 421 13.85 -21.53 6.45
C GLN A 421 14.93 -21.10 5.45
N SER A 422 14.63 -21.24 4.15
CA SER A 422 15.45 -20.72 3.05
C SER A 422 14.55 -20.25 1.91
N ILE A 423 15.08 -19.40 1.05
CA ILE A 423 14.35 -18.94 -0.13
C ILE A 423 13.88 -20.14 -0.96
N TYR A 424 12.71 -20.00 -1.60
CA TYR A 424 12.23 -21.00 -2.56
C TYR A 424 13.08 -20.90 -3.83
N ASP A 425 13.85 -21.93 -4.13
CA ASP A 425 14.81 -21.99 -5.25
C ASP A 425 14.46 -23.05 -6.30
N GLN A 426 13.30 -23.69 -6.16
CA GLN A 426 12.79 -24.70 -7.07
C GLN A 426 11.39 -24.31 -7.54
N LEU A 427 11.10 -24.63 -8.82
CA LEU A 427 9.81 -24.37 -9.48
C LEU A 427 9.29 -25.63 -10.13
N THR A 428 8.03 -25.98 -9.86
CA THR A 428 7.28 -26.97 -10.63
C THR A 428 6.00 -26.36 -11.16
N ILE A 429 5.69 -26.61 -12.44
CA ILE A 429 4.46 -26.18 -13.10
C ILE A 429 3.80 -27.42 -13.68
N SER A 430 2.55 -27.70 -13.26
CA SER A 430 1.85 -28.93 -13.68
C SER A 430 1.43 -28.91 -15.15
N ASN A 431 1.29 -27.74 -15.76
CA ASN A 431 0.90 -27.58 -17.17
C ASN A 431 2.14 -27.37 -18.06
N ALA A 432 2.48 -28.40 -18.85
CA ALA A 432 3.65 -28.41 -19.74
C ALA A 432 3.60 -27.37 -20.87
N ASN A 433 2.42 -26.82 -21.18
CA ASN A 433 2.25 -25.75 -22.19
C ASN A 433 2.56 -24.36 -21.62
N SER A 434 2.89 -24.26 -20.34
CA SER A 434 3.31 -23.01 -19.71
C SER A 434 4.81 -22.81 -19.83
N THR A 435 5.25 -21.55 -19.80
CA THR A 435 6.69 -21.19 -19.88
C THR A 435 7.06 -20.31 -18.71
N ALA A 436 8.31 -20.38 -18.28
CA ALA A 436 8.81 -19.57 -17.17
C ALA A 436 10.16 -18.94 -17.47
N GLN A 437 10.36 -17.73 -16.99
CA GLN A 437 11.61 -17.00 -16.97
C GLN A 437 11.86 -16.42 -15.57
N VAL A 438 13.12 -16.37 -15.16
CA VAL A 438 13.52 -15.82 -13.87
C VAL A 438 14.62 -14.78 -14.06
N ARG A 439 14.65 -13.79 -13.18
CA ARG A 439 15.76 -12.84 -13.03
C ARG A 439 16.00 -12.56 -11.55
N SER A 440 17.25 -12.47 -11.16
CA SER A 440 17.61 -12.13 -9.78
C SER A 440 17.48 -10.62 -9.54
N LEU A 441 17.10 -10.24 -8.34
CA LEU A 441 16.99 -8.85 -7.89
C LEU A 441 18.12 -8.54 -6.90
N SER A 442 18.78 -7.41 -7.08
CA SER A 442 19.84 -6.97 -6.19
C SER A 442 19.28 -6.47 -4.87
N ARG A 443 20.04 -6.64 -3.81
CA ARG A 443 19.74 -6.01 -2.51
C ARG A 443 19.82 -4.48 -2.64
N ILE A 444 18.89 -3.78 -2.00
CA ILE A 444 18.71 -2.32 -2.14
C ILE A 444 19.08 -1.53 -0.87
N TRP A 445 19.57 -2.20 0.17
CA TRP A 445 20.04 -1.62 1.45
C TRP A 445 21.50 -1.90 1.69
#